data_0a9869bb000c1023da669b8989becba1
#
_entry.id   0a9869bb000c1023da669b8989becba1
#
_cell.length_a   1.000
_cell.length_b   1.000
_cell.length_c   1.000
_cell.angle_alpha   90.00
_cell.angle_beta   90.00
_cell.angle_gamma   90.00
#
_symmetry.space_group_name_H-M   'P 1'
#
loop_
_entity.id
_entity.type
_entity.pdbx_description
1 polymer ?
#
loop_
_entity_poly.entity_id
_entity_poly.type
_entity_poly.pdbx_seq_one_letter_code
_entity_poly.pdbx_strand_id
1 'polypeptide(L)'
;MSRLKKYNEFINTRVGFFSLLIGLLWLKNMFAYVVDFHLSIQNPMQLFILLINPLSVSMLLISIGLFIKRSKVAYTTLFIIYGILSIWLFSNAVYYREFTDFITINTMLGAGQVSTGLGESAVRLFRWYDIFYILDLFALPVLLFKKKIIVEEKHPRFRKAAALSALSLLICSGNIFLAEIDRSGLLSRQFSREYLVKYLGVNAFTVYDSYQTFQNNQIRAEASPNDLKEVKSYIREHYAEPNDSMFGIAKGKNVVYIHLESFQQFLIDYQLTDENGVNHTVTPFLNSLYHGESTYSFDNFFHQVKAGKTSDAETLMENSLFGLNQGALFTQLGDKNTFEAAPNILNQKAGYTSAVFHGHSASFWNRDKTYKHLGFDYFFDSSYYDVNDDNSFQYGMHDKPFLSQSVQYLEHLQQPFYAKFITVSNHYPYSSFKNDEDGFPLATTKDETINGYFATANYLDTALKEFFDYMKASGLYDKSIFVLYGDHYGISNTRNKELASLLGKDSDSWTDFDNAQLQRVPFMIHVPGTTNGGINHTTADRSMLSLLCCIY
;
A
#
# COMPACT_ATOMS: atom_id res chain seq x y z
N MET A 1 12.13 -49.67 13.27
CA MET A 1 10.71 -49.85 13.66
C MET A 1 10.35 -49.30 15.07
N SER A 2 11.24 -49.36 16.08
CA SER A 2 10.91 -48.89 17.44
C SER A 2 10.76 -47.36 17.61
N ARG A 3 11.51 -46.55 16.88
CA ARG A 3 11.40 -45.05 16.96
C ARG A 3 10.14 -44.50 16.35
N LEU A 4 9.71 -44.98 15.17
CA LEU A 4 8.45 -44.58 14.52
C LEU A 4 7.21 -44.96 15.35
N LYS A 5 7.22 -46.11 16.05
CA LYS A 5 6.14 -46.52 16.96
C LYS A 5 6.03 -45.58 18.15
N LYS A 6 7.15 -45.22 18.79
CA LYS A 6 7.19 -44.24 19.89
C LYS A 6 6.73 -42.84 19.48
N TYR A 7 7.11 -42.41 18.27
CA TYR A 7 6.67 -41.12 17.72
C TYR A 7 5.15 -41.10 17.48
N ASN A 8 4.60 -42.15 16.90
CA ASN A 8 3.15 -42.29 16.70
C ASN A 8 2.38 -42.35 18.03
N GLU A 9 2.90 -43.07 19.04
CA GLU A 9 2.33 -43.10 20.38
C GLU A 9 2.34 -41.69 21.02
N PHE A 10 3.40 -40.89 20.82
CA PHE A 10 3.48 -39.54 21.33
C PHE A 10 2.47 -38.60 20.65
N ILE A 11 2.38 -38.61 19.30
CA ILE A 11 1.42 -37.75 18.56
C ILE A 11 -0.03 -38.03 18.97
N ASN A 12 -0.34 -39.26 19.37
CA ASN A 12 -1.67 -39.66 19.84
C ASN A 12 -1.97 -39.13 21.27
N THR A 13 -1.02 -38.51 21.94
CA THR A 13 -1.29 -37.76 23.18
C THR A 13 -1.71 -36.35 22.86
N ARG A 14 -2.50 -35.71 23.74
CA ARG A 14 -2.92 -34.32 23.58
C ARG A 14 -1.73 -33.35 23.53
N VAL A 15 -0.69 -33.61 24.34
CA VAL A 15 0.56 -32.85 24.32
C VAL A 15 1.33 -33.08 23.01
N GLY A 16 1.33 -34.33 22.52
CA GLY A 16 1.95 -34.65 21.23
C GLY A 16 1.25 -33.99 20.05
N PHE A 17 -0.08 -33.96 20.05
CA PHE A 17 -0.84 -33.22 19.03
C PHE A 17 -0.58 -31.71 19.09
N PHE A 18 -0.58 -31.12 20.29
CA PHE A 18 -0.14 -29.72 20.52
C PHE A 18 1.26 -29.48 19.92
N SER A 19 2.23 -30.36 20.23
CA SER A 19 3.60 -30.22 19.72
C SER A 19 3.69 -30.35 18.19
N LEU A 20 2.85 -31.21 17.60
CA LEU A 20 2.74 -31.32 16.14
C LEU A 20 2.26 -30.00 15.51
N LEU A 21 1.19 -29.40 16.06
CA LEU A 21 0.66 -28.14 15.56
C LEU A 21 1.68 -27.00 15.67
N ILE A 22 2.41 -26.93 16.79
CA ILE A 22 3.47 -25.92 16.97
C ILE A 22 4.59 -26.15 15.96
N GLY A 23 5.02 -27.40 15.75
CA GLY A 23 6.07 -27.74 14.78
C GLY A 23 5.68 -27.37 13.34
N LEU A 24 4.44 -27.66 12.94
CA LEU A 24 3.91 -27.29 11.63
C LEU A 24 3.83 -25.77 11.46
N LEU A 25 3.33 -25.06 12.46
CA LEU A 25 3.25 -23.60 12.41
C LEU A 25 4.63 -22.94 12.37
N TRP A 26 5.60 -23.50 13.13
CA TRP A 26 7.00 -23.06 13.08
C TRP A 26 7.58 -23.24 11.69
N LEU A 27 7.39 -24.40 11.05
CA LEU A 27 7.87 -24.63 9.68
C LEU A 27 7.27 -23.66 8.67
N LYS A 28 5.97 -23.35 8.79
CA LYS A 28 5.31 -22.35 7.94
C LYS A 28 5.90 -20.96 8.13
N ASN A 29 6.17 -20.55 9.37
CA ASN A 29 6.81 -19.26 9.63
C ASN A 29 8.24 -19.20 9.05
N MET A 30 9.04 -20.28 9.21
CA MET A 30 10.37 -20.34 8.59
C MET A 30 10.28 -20.25 7.06
N PHE A 31 9.32 -20.94 6.47
CA PHE A 31 9.07 -20.85 5.03
C PHE A 31 8.70 -19.42 4.62
N ALA A 32 7.77 -18.76 5.32
CA ALA A 32 7.38 -17.38 5.06
C ALA A 32 8.56 -16.40 5.18
N TYR A 33 9.40 -16.55 6.20
CA TYR A 33 10.54 -15.66 6.43
C TYR A 33 11.59 -15.71 5.30
N VAL A 34 11.76 -16.89 4.72
CA VAL A 34 12.76 -17.10 3.64
C VAL A 34 12.16 -16.80 2.27
N VAL A 35 10.93 -17.26 2.00
CA VAL A 35 10.35 -17.26 0.64
C VAL A 35 9.54 -16.01 0.34
N ASP A 36 8.79 -15.50 1.34
CA ASP A 36 7.89 -14.37 1.11
C ASP A 36 8.42 -13.05 1.69
N PHE A 37 8.89 -13.06 2.94
CA PHE A 37 9.27 -11.82 3.63
C PHE A 37 10.73 -11.41 3.41
N HIS A 38 11.56 -12.31 2.92
CA HIS A 38 13.00 -12.07 2.64
C HIS A 38 13.73 -11.33 3.78
N LEU A 39 13.42 -11.70 5.04
CA LEU A 39 13.95 -11.01 6.21
C LEU A 39 15.49 -11.14 6.25
N SER A 40 16.18 -10.02 6.08
CA SER A 40 17.63 -9.95 6.09
C SER A 40 18.21 -10.30 7.46
N ILE A 41 19.26 -11.11 7.51
CA ILE A 41 19.95 -11.52 8.73
C ILE A 41 21.34 -10.88 8.72
N GLN A 42 21.64 -10.01 9.68
CA GLN A 42 22.89 -9.27 9.74
C GLN A 42 23.90 -9.88 10.74
N ASN A 43 23.41 -10.64 11.74
CA ASN A 43 24.24 -11.22 12.77
C ASN A 43 23.62 -12.53 13.33
N PRO A 44 24.40 -13.37 14.04
CA PRO A 44 23.91 -14.63 14.61
C PRO A 44 22.79 -14.47 15.64
N MET A 45 22.73 -13.34 16.36
CA MET A 45 21.65 -13.05 17.33
C MET A 45 20.30 -12.93 16.61
N GLN A 46 20.25 -12.24 15.48
CA GLN A 46 19.04 -12.10 14.67
C GLN A 46 18.56 -13.45 14.13
N LEU A 47 19.49 -14.33 13.68
CA LEU A 47 19.12 -15.68 13.29
C LEU A 47 18.49 -16.46 14.45
N PHE A 48 19.08 -16.37 15.65
CA PHE A 48 18.54 -17.03 16.84
C PHE A 48 17.15 -16.51 17.19
N ILE A 49 16.95 -15.19 17.16
CA ILE A 49 15.65 -14.54 17.39
C ILE A 49 14.62 -15.02 16.36
N LEU A 50 14.96 -15.06 15.07
CA LEU A 50 14.07 -15.57 14.02
C LEU A 50 13.65 -17.03 14.22
N LEU A 51 14.53 -17.86 14.76
CA LEU A 51 14.21 -19.27 15.03
C LEU A 51 13.24 -19.45 16.21
N ILE A 52 13.27 -18.55 17.20
CA ILE A 52 12.46 -18.67 18.41
C ILE A 52 11.15 -17.85 18.39
N ASN A 53 11.11 -16.73 17.65
CA ASN A 53 9.98 -15.82 17.70
C ASN A 53 8.64 -16.45 17.27
N PRO A 54 8.54 -17.41 16.30
CA PRO A 54 7.25 -18.01 15.97
C PRO A 54 6.69 -18.86 17.10
N LEU A 55 7.54 -19.32 18.02
CA LEU A 55 7.13 -20.15 19.14
C LEU A 55 6.44 -19.34 20.24
N SER A 56 6.80 -18.07 20.43
CA SER A 56 6.42 -17.24 21.56
C SER A 56 4.91 -17.18 21.79
N VAL A 57 4.20 -16.37 21.04
CA VAL A 57 2.74 -16.16 21.16
C VAL A 57 1.96 -17.37 20.64
N SER A 58 2.46 -18.07 19.61
CA SER A 58 1.79 -19.23 19.03
C SER A 58 1.61 -20.38 20.04
N MET A 59 2.67 -20.72 20.77
CA MET A 59 2.60 -21.73 21.83
C MET A 59 1.62 -21.32 22.93
N LEU A 60 1.64 -20.05 23.33
CA LEU A 60 0.76 -19.54 24.37
C LEU A 60 -0.71 -19.68 23.97
N LEU A 61 -1.08 -19.23 22.77
CA LEU A 61 -2.45 -19.28 22.28
C LEU A 61 -2.93 -20.73 22.09
N ILE A 62 -2.15 -21.59 21.45
CA ILE A 62 -2.54 -22.99 21.22
C ILE A 62 -2.61 -23.76 22.55
N SER A 63 -1.78 -23.41 23.57
CA SER A 63 -1.78 -24.09 24.88
C SER A 63 -3.13 -23.98 25.62
N ILE A 64 -3.99 -23.02 25.27
CA ILE A 64 -5.34 -22.87 25.83
C ILE A 64 -6.13 -24.20 25.72
N GLY A 65 -5.99 -24.89 24.58
CA GLY A 65 -6.64 -26.18 24.36
C GLY A 65 -6.21 -27.29 25.31
N LEU A 66 -5.04 -27.19 25.95
CA LEU A 66 -4.54 -28.17 26.92
C LEU A 66 -5.30 -28.12 28.25
N PHE A 67 -5.95 -27.02 28.59
CA PHE A 67 -6.70 -26.84 29.84
C PHE A 67 -8.16 -27.31 29.72
N ILE A 68 -8.64 -27.63 28.54
CA ILE A 68 -10.01 -28.02 28.29
C ILE A 68 -10.19 -29.51 28.71
N LYS A 69 -11.16 -29.79 29.60
CA LYS A 69 -11.38 -31.14 30.12
C LYS A 69 -11.89 -32.11 29.04
N ARG A 70 -12.92 -31.69 28.27
CA ARG A 70 -13.55 -32.54 27.23
C ARG A 70 -12.63 -32.72 26.03
N SER A 71 -12.19 -33.97 25.78
CA SER A 71 -11.16 -34.25 24.74
C SER A 71 -11.55 -33.76 23.34
N LYS A 72 -12.77 -34.03 22.87
CA LYS A 72 -13.23 -33.56 21.56
C LYS A 72 -13.14 -32.02 21.46
N VAL A 73 -13.63 -31.32 22.47
CA VAL A 73 -13.58 -29.84 22.51
C VAL A 73 -12.12 -29.35 22.52
N ALA A 74 -11.26 -30.01 23.31
CA ALA A 74 -9.83 -29.64 23.37
C ALA A 74 -9.14 -29.75 22.01
N TYR A 75 -9.28 -30.88 21.30
CA TYR A 75 -8.68 -31.05 19.98
C TYR A 75 -9.26 -30.09 18.94
N THR A 76 -10.58 -29.86 18.99
CA THR A 76 -11.21 -28.85 18.13
C THR A 76 -10.66 -27.45 18.41
N THR A 77 -10.52 -27.05 19.68
CA THR A 77 -9.95 -25.75 20.06
C THR A 77 -8.50 -25.63 19.62
N LEU A 78 -7.67 -26.65 19.87
CA LEU A 78 -6.28 -26.68 19.39
C LEU A 78 -6.20 -26.47 17.89
N PHE A 79 -7.05 -27.19 17.12
CA PHE A 79 -7.07 -27.10 15.66
C PHE A 79 -7.62 -25.75 15.16
N ILE A 80 -8.67 -25.21 15.79
CA ILE A 80 -9.23 -23.89 15.40
C ILE A 80 -8.21 -22.80 15.60
N ILE A 81 -7.55 -22.74 16.78
CA ILE A 81 -6.52 -21.71 17.04
C ILE A 81 -5.37 -21.85 16.04
N TYR A 82 -4.90 -23.08 15.82
CA TYR A 82 -3.88 -23.36 14.81
C TYR A 82 -4.30 -22.90 13.40
N GLY A 83 -5.55 -23.18 13.01
CA GLY A 83 -6.10 -22.78 11.72
C GLY A 83 -6.14 -21.25 11.56
N ILE A 84 -6.60 -20.53 12.58
CA ILE A 84 -6.62 -19.07 12.59
C ILE A 84 -5.20 -18.51 12.42
N LEU A 85 -4.23 -19.01 13.18
CA LEU A 85 -2.83 -18.56 13.09
C LEU A 85 -2.20 -18.90 11.73
N SER A 86 -2.53 -20.05 11.14
CA SER A 86 -2.06 -20.44 9.81
C SER A 86 -2.64 -19.59 8.70
N ILE A 87 -3.94 -19.31 8.74
CA ILE A 87 -4.62 -18.43 7.77
C ILE A 87 -4.10 -17.00 7.92
N TRP A 88 -3.88 -16.54 9.16
CA TRP A 88 -3.32 -15.22 9.43
C TRP A 88 -1.91 -15.06 8.85
N LEU A 89 -1.04 -16.05 9.04
CA LEU A 89 0.29 -16.07 8.43
C LEU A 89 0.22 -16.03 6.91
N PHE A 90 -0.65 -16.86 6.31
CA PHE A 90 -0.87 -16.90 4.86
C PHE A 90 -1.37 -15.56 4.31
N SER A 91 -2.35 -14.94 4.98
CA SER A 91 -2.85 -13.62 4.60
C SER A 91 -1.74 -12.56 4.61
N ASN A 92 -0.87 -12.58 5.61
CA ASN A 92 0.30 -11.70 5.67
C ASN A 92 1.31 -12.00 4.56
N ALA A 93 1.54 -13.27 4.19
CA ALA A 93 2.43 -13.63 3.08
C ALA A 93 1.90 -13.07 1.74
N VAL A 94 0.61 -13.26 1.46
CA VAL A 94 -0.03 -12.70 0.24
C VAL A 94 0.02 -11.18 0.23
N TYR A 95 -0.30 -10.54 1.36
CA TYR A 95 -0.27 -9.08 1.50
C TYR A 95 1.14 -8.51 1.30
N TYR A 96 2.14 -9.14 1.90
CA TYR A 96 3.54 -8.69 1.81
C TYR A 96 4.10 -8.72 0.38
N ARG A 97 3.65 -9.67 -0.45
CA ARG A 97 4.08 -9.77 -1.86
C ARG A 97 3.78 -8.50 -2.66
N GLU A 98 2.72 -7.80 -2.33
CA GLU A 98 2.31 -6.57 -3.03
C GLU A 98 2.75 -5.31 -2.29
N PHE A 99 2.45 -5.26 -0.99
CA PHE A 99 2.63 -4.04 -0.21
C PHE A 99 4.00 -3.93 0.47
N THR A 100 4.80 -4.99 0.48
CA THR A 100 6.08 -5.07 1.22
C THR A 100 5.91 -4.62 2.68
N ASP A 101 4.76 -4.94 3.26
CA ASP A 101 4.34 -4.55 4.61
C ASP A 101 3.44 -5.63 5.23
N PHE A 102 3.12 -5.49 6.51
CA PHE A 102 2.30 -6.45 7.25
C PHE A 102 0.92 -5.89 7.56
N ILE A 103 -0.08 -6.78 7.58
CA ILE A 103 -1.47 -6.42 7.88
C ILE A 103 -1.56 -5.93 9.33
N THR A 104 -2.09 -4.71 9.51
CA THR A 104 -2.39 -4.12 10.82
C THR A 104 -3.87 -4.28 11.17
N ILE A 105 -4.23 -4.10 12.45
CA ILE A 105 -5.64 -4.08 12.88
C ILE A 105 -6.43 -3.00 12.13
N ASN A 106 -5.85 -1.83 11.95
CA ASN A 106 -6.50 -0.74 11.21
C ASN A 106 -6.67 -1.07 9.71
N THR A 107 -5.72 -1.77 9.09
CA THR A 107 -5.86 -2.27 7.71
C THR A 107 -7.02 -3.27 7.61
N MET A 108 -7.16 -4.18 8.58
CA MET A 108 -8.29 -5.12 8.63
C MET A 108 -9.64 -4.40 8.77
N LEU A 109 -9.73 -3.42 9.67
CA LEU A 109 -10.96 -2.67 9.90
C LEU A 109 -11.36 -1.83 8.68
N GLY A 110 -10.39 -1.32 7.92
CA GLY A 110 -10.60 -0.57 6.68
C GLY A 110 -10.87 -1.45 5.45
N ALA A 111 -10.60 -2.76 5.51
CA ALA A 111 -10.68 -3.66 4.35
C ALA A 111 -12.07 -3.71 3.69
N GLY A 112 -13.14 -3.58 4.47
CA GLY A 112 -14.52 -3.55 3.94
C GLY A 112 -14.82 -2.38 3.00
N GLN A 113 -14.08 -1.27 3.11
CA GLN A 113 -14.26 -0.07 2.29
C GLN A 113 -13.42 -0.09 1.00
N VAL A 114 -12.49 -1.06 0.88
CA VAL A 114 -11.61 -1.20 -0.28
C VAL A 114 -11.69 -2.59 -0.93
N SER A 115 -12.55 -3.47 -0.42
CA SER A 115 -12.63 -4.87 -0.88
C SER A 115 -13.34 -5.06 -2.23
N THR A 116 -14.14 -4.09 -2.66
CA THR A 116 -14.82 -4.13 -3.96
C THR A 116 -13.78 -3.99 -5.08
N GLY A 117 -13.67 -5.03 -5.92
CA GLY A 117 -12.73 -5.05 -7.04
C GLY A 117 -11.36 -5.68 -6.75
N LEU A 118 -11.02 -6.02 -5.50
CA LEU A 118 -9.71 -6.61 -5.18
C LEU A 118 -9.57 -8.10 -5.54
N GLY A 119 -10.65 -8.79 -5.94
CA GLY A 119 -10.65 -10.24 -6.12
C GLY A 119 -9.65 -10.74 -7.17
N GLU A 120 -9.60 -10.12 -8.35
CA GLU A 120 -8.69 -10.54 -9.42
C GLU A 120 -7.22 -10.26 -9.05
N SER A 121 -6.94 -9.09 -8.48
CA SER A 121 -5.59 -8.73 -8.02
C SER A 121 -5.10 -9.68 -6.93
N ALA A 122 -5.96 -10.06 -5.98
CA ALA A 122 -5.61 -11.01 -4.94
C ALA A 122 -5.30 -12.40 -5.52
N VAL A 123 -6.08 -12.88 -6.52
CA VAL A 123 -5.84 -14.17 -7.17
C VAL A 123 -4.47 -14.20 -7.87
N ARG A 124 -4.02 -13.10 -8.47
CA ARG A 124 -2.71 -13.01 -9.12
C ARG A 124 -1.52 -13.06 -8.15
N LEU A 125 -1.75 -12.77 -6.88
CA LEU A 125 -0.73 -12.86 -5.83
C LEU A 125 -0.54 -14.30 -5.32
N PHE A 126 -1.46 -15.22 -5.64
CA PHE A 126 -1.30 -16.62 -5.27
C PHE A 126 -0.21 -17.30 -6.08
N ARG A 127 0.57 -18.14 -5.39
CA ARG A 127 1.67 -18.91 -5.95
C ARG A 127 1.41 -20.40 -5.75
N TRP A 128 1.94 -21.24 -6.62
CA TRP A 128 1.76 -22.69 -6.53
C TRP A 128 2.22 -23.29 -5.19
N TYR A 129 3.22 -22.69 -4.56
CA TYR A 129 3.76 -23.13 -3.28
C TYR A 129 2.90 -22.71 -2.07
N ASP A 130 1.86 -21.92 -2.26
CA ASP A 130 0.94 -21.53 -1.16
C ASP A 130 0.22 -22.74 -0.54
N ILE A 131 0.22 -23.87 -1.24
CA ILE A 131 -0.25 -25.13 -0.71
C ILE A 131 0.44 -25.51 0.63
N PHE A 132 1.69 -25.08 0.84
CA PHE A 132 2.40 -25.34 2.10
C PHE A 132 1.78 -24.63 3.30
N TYR A 133 1.07 -23.52 3.10
CA TYR A 133 0.38 -22.82 4.18
C TYR A 133 -0.95 -23.48 4.57
N ILE A 134 -1.62 -24.19 3.65
CA ILE A 134 -3.00 -24.62 3.82
C ILE A 134 -3.20 -26.14 3.78
N LEU A 135 -2.26 -26.92 3.22
CA LEU A 135 -2.41 -28.37 3.01
C LEU A 135 -2.77 -29.12 4.29
N ASP A 136 -2.10 -28.83 5.36
CA ASP A 136 -2.29 -29.49 6.66
C ASP A 136 -3.61 -29.12 7.34
N LEU A 137 -4.22 -27.98 7.01
CA LEU A 137 -5.56 -27.63 7.46
C LEU A 137 -6.62 -28.62 6.92
N PHE A 138 -6.37 -29.22 5.76
CA PHE A 138 -7.20 -30.27 5.19
C PHE A 138 -6.73 -31.67 5.61
N ALA A 139 -5.41 -31.88 5.69
CA ALA A 139 -4.85 -33.19 6.01
C ALA A 139 -5.12 -33.62 7.47
N LEU A 140 -4.97 -32.70 8.44
CA LEU A 140 -5.15 -33.03 9.85
C LEU A 140 -6.60 -33.50 10.21
N PRO A 141 -7.68 -32.85 9.76
CA PRO A 141 -9.02 -33.34 9.95
C PRO A 141 -9.26 -34.74 9.34
N VAL A 142 -8.70 -34.97 8.13
CA VAL A 142 -8.77 -36.30 7.49
C VAL A 142 -8.04 -37.36 8.30
N LEU A 143 -6.87 -37.06 8.84
CA LEU A 143 -6.10 -37.97 9.70
C LEU A 143 -6.84 -38.28 11.03
N LEU A 144 -7.48 -37.28 11.62
CA LEU A 144 -8.33 -37.43 12.81
C LEU A 144 -9.57 -38.28 12.49
N PHE A 145 -10.25 -38.00 11.38
CA PHE A 145 -11.43 -38.74 10.94
C PHE A 145 -11.10 -40.20 10.63
N LYS A 146 -10.01 -40.47 9.92
CA LYS A 146 -9.51 -41.82 9.62
C LYS A 146 -8.86 -42.51 10.83
N LYS A 147 -8.90 -41.90 12.01
CA LYS A 147 -8.27 -42.40 13.25
C LYS A 147 -6.80 -42.76 13.11
N LYS A 148 -6.08 -42.09 12.19
CA LYS A 148 -4.61 -42.17 12.08
C LYS A 148 -3.94 -41.37 13.20
N ILE A 149 -4.59 -40.29 13.65
CA ILE A 149 -4.32 -39.60 14.92
C ILE A 149 -5.49 -39.92 15.85
N ILE A 150 -5.17 -40.48 17.01
CA ILE A 150 -6.15 -40.91 17.99
C ILE A 150 -6.36 -39.79 19.02
N VAL A 151 -7.61 -39.41 19.24
CA VAL A 151 -7.96 -38.41 20.27
C VAL A 151 -7.75 -39.05 21.64
N GLU A 152 -6.80 -38.57 22.42
CA GLU A 152 -6.55 -39.01 23.78
C GLU A 152 -7.73 -38.61 24.68
N GLU A 153 -8.32 -39.57 25.36
CA GLU A 153 -9.43 -39.33 26.30
C GLU A 153 -8.95 -38.75 27.64
N LYS A 154 -7.71 -39.07 28.04
CA LYS A 154 -7.12 -38.57 29.29
C LYS A 154 -6.77 -37.10 29.20
N HIS A 155 -7.20 -36.34 30.17
CA HIS A 155 -6.80 -34.95 30.34
C HIS A 155 -5.32 -34.90 30.79
N PRO A 156 -4.46 -34.09 30.16
CA PRO A 156 -3.09 -33.89 30.64
C PRO A 156 -3.12 -33.35 32.07
N ARG A 157 -2.18 -33.79 32.91
CA ARG A 157 -2.07 -33.25 34.27
C ARG A 157 -1.95 -31.73 34.20
N PHE A 158 -2.71 -31.00 35.00
CA PHE A 158 -2.70 -29.52 35.06
C PHE A 158 -1.27 -28.95 35.07
N ARG A 159 -0.37 -29.59 35.88
CA ARG A 159 1.05 -29.20 35.96
C ARG A 159 1.76 -29.24 34.60
N LYS A 160 1.43 -30.18 33.71
CA LYS A 160 2.04 -30.27 32.37
C LYS A 160 1.52 -29.14 31.47
N ALA A 161 0.23 -28.88 31.46
CA ALA A 161 -0.36 -27.75 30.69
C ALA A 161 0.19 -26.43 31.21
N ALA A 162 0.22 -26.22 32.51
CA ALA A 162 0.77 -25.01 33.14
C ALA A 162 2.28 -24.84 32.84
N ALA A 163 3.07 -25.90 32.86
CA ALA A 163 4.48 -25.85 32.53
C ALA A 163 4.73 -25.46 31.06
N LEU A 164 3.92 -25.96 30.11
CA LEU A 164 4.02 -25.58 28.70
C LEU A 164 3.63 -24.13 28.47
N SER A 165 2.57 -23.64 29.16
CA SER A 165 2.20 -22.22 29.09
C SER A 165 3.24 -21.32 29.74
N ALA A 166 3.81 -21.72 30.88
CA ALA A 166 4.91 -21.01 31.52
C ALA A 166 6.17 -20.96 30.63
N LEU A 167 6.50 -22.07 29.96
CA LEU A 167 7.59 -22.10 28.97
C LEU A 167 7.30 -21.15 27.81
N SER A 168 6.06 -21.07 27.32
CA SER A 168 5.67 -20.13 26.28
C SER A 168 5.87 -18.68 26.70
N LEU A 169 5.46 -18.33 27.93
CA LEU A 169 5.67 -17.00 28.49
C LEU A 169 7.16 -16.69 28.64
N LEU A 170 7.96 -17.66 29.05
CA LEU A 170 9.41 -17.48 29.20
C LEU A 170 10.07 -17.28 27.83
N ILE A 171 9.66 -18.01 26.79
CA ILE A 171 10.12 -17.80 25.42
C ILE A 171 9.70 -16.41 24.92
N CYS A 172 8.46 -15.99 25.17
CA CYS A 172 7.97 -14.67 24.77
C CYS A 172 8.76 -13.54 25.45
N SER A 173 8.94 -13.61 26.77
CA SER A 173 9.72 -12.63 27.51
C SER A 173 11.19 -12.61 27.08
N GLY A 174 11.78 -13.78 26.90
CA GLY A 174 13.15 -13.94 26.41
C GLY A 174 13.32 -13.37 25.00
N ASN A 175 12.35 -13.61 24.11
CA ASN A 175 12.37 -13.06 22.75
C ASN A 175 12.35 -11.52 22.76
N ILE A 176 11.46 -10.91 23.55
CA ILE A 176 11.38 -9.44 23.70
C ILE A 176 12.69 -8.88 24.28
N PHE A 177 13.24 -9.55 25.29
CA PHE A 177 14.50 -9.14 25.91
C PHE A 177 15.69 -9.18 24.93
N LEU A 178 15.80 -10.26 24.14
CA LEU A 178 16.84 -10.39 23.12
C LEU A 178 16.65 -9.39 21.97
N ALA A 179 15.40 -9.13 21.58
CA ALA A 179 15.06 -8.13 20.59
C ALA A 179 15.50 -6.73 21.02
N GLU A 180 15.29 -6.36 22.29
CA GLU A 180 15.70 -5.07 22.84
C GLU A 180 17.23 -4.95 22.98
N ILE A 181 17.95 -6.05 23.27
CA ILE A 181 19.41 -6.06 23.30
C ILE A 181 19.99 -5.82 21.90
N ASP A 182 19.51 -6.55 20.88
CA ASP A 182 20.02 -6.41 19.50
C ASP A 182 19.57 -5.09 18.86
N ARG A 183 18.39 -4.60 19.21
CA ARG A 183 17.79 -3.36 18.66
C ARG A 183 17.11 -2.54 19.76
N SER A 184 17.91 -1.73 20.46
CA SER A 184 17.40 -0.87 21.52
C SER A 184 16.31 0.10 21.01
N GLY A 185 15.21 0.19 21.74
CA GLY A 185 14.07 1.05 21.43
C GLY A 185 13.18 0.49 20.30
N LEU A 186 13.23 -0.80 19.98
CA LEU A 186 12.44 -1.42 18.93
C LEU A 186 10.93 -1.15 19.09
N LEU A 187 10.41 -1.29 20.30
CA LEU A 187 8.97 -1.12 20.58
C LEU A 187 8.55 0.36 20.71
N SER A 188 9.49 1.26 20.97
CA SER A 188 9.19 2.68 21.16
C SER A 188 9.32 3.51 19.89
N ARG A 189 10.22 3.14 18.98
CA ARG A 189 10.57 3.95 17.80
C ARG A 189 9.77 3.64 16.55
N GLN A 190 9.07 2.53 16.46
CA GLN A 190 8.10 2.11 15.41
C GLN A 190 8.42 2.49 13.94
N PHE A 191 9.69 2.55 13.58
CA PHE A 191 10.09 3.05 12.25
C PHE A 191 9.93 2.01 11.11
N SER A 192 9.73 0.72 11.42
CA SER A 192 9.50 -0.31 10.40
C SER A 192 8.78 -1.53 11.00
N ARG A 193 7.69 -1.96 10.35
CA ARG A 193 6.97 -3.19 10.71
C ARG A 193 7.75 -4.43 10.35
N GLU A 194 8.56 -4.38 9.30
CA GLU A 194 9.46 -5.47 8.94
C GLU A 194 10.41 -5.80 10.09
N TYR A 195 11.01 -4.78 10.71
CA TYR A 195 11.82 -4.98 11.92
C TYR A 195 11.01 -5.56 13.07
N LEU A 196 9.79 -5.07 13.31
CA LEU A 196 8.93 -5.63 14.36
C LEU A 196 8.65 -7.11 14.12
N VAL A 197 8.29 -7.50 12.89
CA VAL A 197 8.05 -8.91 12.56
C VAL A 197 9.32 -9.73 12.61
N LYS A 198 10.45 -9.21 12.15
CA LYS A 198 11.76 -9.87 12.23
C LYS A 198 12.13 -10.24 13.66
N TYR A 199 11.87 -9.36 14.62
CA TYR A 199 12.24 -9.58 16.02
C TYR A 199 11.16 -10.27 16.84
N LEU A 200 9.88 -9.99 16.60
CA LEU A 200 8.75 -10.49 17.40
C LEU A 200 8.05 -11.70 16.78
N GLY A 201 8.10 -11.83 15.45
CA GLY A 201 7.27 -12.74 14.66
C GLY A 201 5.87 -12.16 14.39
N VAL A 202 5.19 -12.67 13.35
CA VAL A 202 3.90 -12.15 12.86
C VAL A 202 2.83 -12.12 13.97
N ASN A 203 2.71 -13.17 14.75
CA ASN A 203 1.65 -13.28 15.76
C ASN A 203 1.88 -12.32 16.95
N ALA A 204 3.11 -12.16 17.41
CA ALA A 204 3.43 -11.20 18.49
C ALA A 204 3.35 -9.75 17.96
N PHE A 205 3.73 -9.51 16.71
CA PHE A 205 3.51 -8.23 16.06
C PHE A 205 2.01 -7.87 16.05
N THR A 206 1.12 -8.80 15.71
CA THR A 206 -0.33 -8.55 15.71
C THR A 206 -0.86 -8.16 17.10
N VAL A 207 -0.37 -8.81 18.15
CA VAL A 207 -0.73 -8.44 19.54
C VAL A 207 -0.22 -7.05 19.88
N TYR A 208 1.02 -6.75 19.53
CA TYR A 208 1.62 -5.43 19.71
C TYR A 208 0.85 -4.35 18.95
N ASP A 209 0.53 -4.58 17.68
CA ASP A 209 -0.25 -3.67 16.82
C ASP A 209 -1.65 -3.40 17.39
N SER A 210 -2.30 -4.44 17.92
CA SER A 210 -3.61 -4.31 18.61
C SER A 210 -3.50 -3.38 19.82
N TYR A 211 -2.45 -3.55 20.62
CA TYR A 211 -2.19 -2.67 21.79
C TYR A 211 -1.93 -1.22 21.36
N GLN A 212 -1.10 -1.02 20.35
CA GLN A 212 -0.80 0.32 19.82
C GLN A 212 -2.03 0.99 19.21
N THR A 213 -2.86 0.23 18.48
CA THR A 213 -4.14 0.74 17.95
C THR A 213 -5.06 1.20 19.08
N PHE A 214 -5.16 0.43 20.16
CA PHE A 214 -5.95 0.81 21.33
C PHE A 214 -5.41 2.09 21.98
N GLN A 215 -4.11 2.18 22.23
CA GLN A 215 -3.47 3.38 22.81
C GLN A 215 -3.67 4.62 21.92
N ASN A 216 -3.46 4.50 20.62
CA ASN A 216 -3.66 5.60 19.68
C ASN A 216 -5.12 6.09 19.68
N ASN A 217 -6.08 5.17 19.79
CA ASN A 217 -7.50 5.54 19.88
C ASN A 217 -7.82 6.27 21.20
N GLN A 218 -7.19 5.89 22.32
CA GLN A 218 -7.32 6.63 23.58
C GLN A 218 -6.74 8.04 23.47
N ILE A 219 -5.51 8.20 22.94
CA ILE A 219 -4.87 9.50 22.73
C ILE A 219 -5.77 10.40 21.86
N ARG A 220 -6.36 9.85 20.79
CA ARG A 220 -7.30 10.60 19.94
C ARG A 220 -8.56 11.03 20.69
N ALA A 221 -9.10 10.16 21.54
CA ALA A 221 -10.30 10.47 22.34
C ALA A 221 -10.04 11.55 23.42
N GLU A 222 -8.83 11.64 23.92
CA GLU A 222 -8.40 12.59 24.94
C GLU A 222 -7.84 13.89 24.35
N ALA A 223 -7.64 13.96 23.03
CA ALA A 223 -7.05 15.11 22.35
C ALA A 223 -7.83 16.41 22.61
N SER A 224 -7.12 17.48 22.86
CA SER A 224 -7.64 18.79 23.20
C SER A 224 -7.05 19.91 22.33
N PRO A 225 -7.70 21.09 22.24
CA PRO A 225 -7.11 22.22 21.51
C PRO A 225 -5.74 22.68 22.05
N ASN A 226 -5.39 22.32 23.28
CA ASN A 226 -4.08 22.66 23.85
C ASN A 226 -2.94 21.88 23.20
N ASP A 227 -3.19 20.65 22.71
CA ASP A 227 -2.19 19.79 22.10
C ASP A 227 -1.70 20.37 20.76
N LEU A 228 -2.49 21.26 20.16
CA LEU A 228 -2.11 21.99 18.94
C LEU A 228 -1.16 23.16 19.19
N LYS A 229 -0.90 23.56 20.43
CA LYS A 229 -0.04 24.73 20.72
C LYS A 229 1.39 24.50 20.23
N GLU A 230 1.95 23.33 20.52
CA GLU A 230 3.30 22.97 20.12
C GLU A 230 3.42 22.91 18.59
N VAL A 231 2.45 22.26 17.93
CA VAL A 231 2.40 22.19 16.45
C VAL A 231 2.30 23.58 15.82
N LYS A 232 1.45 24.46 16.35
CA LYS A 232 1.32 25.85 15.88
C LYS A 232 2.58 26.67 16.11
N SER A 233 3.30 26.45 17.22
CA SER A 233 4.59 27.10 17.48
C SER A 233 5.62 26.64 16.47
N TYR A 234 5.73 25.33 16.27
CA TYR A 234 6.63 24.75 15.28
C TYR A 234 6.39 25.30 13.87
N ILE A 235 5.13 25.34 13.41
CA ILE A 235 4.79 25.89 12.08
C ILE A 235 5.20 27.37 11.97
N ARG A 236 4.99 28.19 13.01
CA ARG A 236 5.39 29.59 12.98
C ARG A 236 6.90 29.79 12.96
N GLU A 237 7.64 28.97 13.70
CA GLU A 237 9.09 29.03 13.81
C GLU A 237 9.79 28.54 12.52
N HIS A 238 9.12 27.66 11.75
CA HIS A 238 9.63 27.09 10.52
C HIS A 238 8.88 27.57 9.27
N TYR A 239 8.17 28.69 9.39
CA TYR A 239 7.48 29.28 8.24
C TYR A 239 8.50 29.72 7.17
N ALA A 240 8.29 29.24 5.94
CA ALA A 240 9.09 29.65 4.80
C ALA A 240 8.31 30.71 3.99
N GLU A 241 8.96 31.83 3.72
CA GLU A 241 8.38 32.86 2.85
C GLU A 241 8.15 32.31 1.43
N PRO A 242 7.06 32.68 0.76
CA PRO A 242 6.83 32.33 -0.64
C PRO A 242 7.94 32.86 -1.54
N ASN A 243 8.23 32.14 -2.62
CA ASN A 243 9.15 32.64 -3.65
C ASN A 243 8.47 33.79 -4.42
N ASP A 244 8.99 35.01 -4.28
CA ASP A 244 8.42 36.22 -4.89
C ASP A 244 8.22 36.11 -6.40
N SER A 245 9.11 35.39 -7.11
CA SER A 245 9.00 35.20 -8.57
C SER A 245 7.88 34.27 -9.00
N MET A 246 7.40 33.41 -8.09
CA MET A 246 6.34 32.44 -8.35
C MET A 246 5.01 32.84 -7.71
N PHE A 247 5.03 33.77 -6.76
CA PHE A 247 3.84 34.19 -6.03
C PHE A 247 2.81 34.82 -6.97
N GLY A 248 1.60 34.28 -6.97
CA GLY A 248 0.48 34.79 -7.75
C GLY A 248 0.51 34.55 -9.25
N ILE A 249 1.44 33.76 -9.82
CA ILE A 249 1.50 33.49 -11.27
C ILE A 249 0.25 32.77 -11.80
N ALA A 250 -0.46 32.08 -10.93
CA ALA A 250 -1.68 31.33 -11.23
C ALA A 250 -2.94 32.05 -10.77
N LYS A 251 -2.85 33.30 -10.31
CA LYS A 251 -3.99 34.04 -9.76
C LYS A 251 -5.15 34.12 -10.75
N GLY A 252 -6.33 33.65 -10.35
CA GLY A 252 -7.56 33.65 -11.15
C GLY A 252 -7.58 32.61 -12.27
N LYS A 253 -6.57 31.76 -12.41
CA LYS A 253 -6.59 30.63 -13.34
C LYS A 253 -7.30 29.43 -12.73
N ASN A 254 -7.90 28.60 -13.56
CA ASN A 254 -8.37 27.29 -13.14
C ASN A 254 -7.18 26.41 -12.74
N VAL A 255 -7.39 25.49 -11.82
CA VAL A 255 -6.40 24.49 -11.41
C VAL A 255 -6.90 23.11 -11.83
N VAL A 256 -6.13 22.43 -12.67
CA VAL A 256 -6.38 21.05 -13.10
C VAL A 256 -5.32 20.16 -12.48
N TYR A 257 -5.77 19.33 -11.55
CA TYR A 257 -4.91 18.44 -10.77
C TYR A 257 -5.05 17.02 -11.27
N ILE A 258 -3.98 16.37 -11.68
CA ILE A 258 -4.01 15.03 -12.27
C ILE A 258 -3.13 14.08 -11.47
N HIS A 259 -3.77 13.10 -10.83
CA HIS A 259 -3.09 11.95 -10.25
C HIS A 259 -2.77 10.95 -11.36
N LEU A 260 -1.49 10.67 -11.56
CA LEU A 260 -1.01 9.63 -12.46
C LEU A 260 -0.87 8.35 -11.65
N GLU A 261 -1.84 7.46 -11.79
CA GLU A 261 -1.90 6.20 -11.05
C GLU A 261 -0.63 5.36 -11.22
N SER A 262 -0.02 4.96 -10.10
CA SER A 262 1.14 4.05 -10.07
C SER A 262 2.34 4.47 -10.94
N PHE A 263 2.53 5.77 -11.16
CA PHE A 263 3.45 6.28 -12.18
C PHE A 263 4.80 6.67 -11.58
N GLN A 264 5.87 5.93 -11.94
CA GLN A 264 7.23 6.14 -11.44
C GLN A 264 8.04 7.04 -12.36
N GLN A 265 9.00 7.80 -11.77
CA GLN A 265 9.85 8.76 -12.49
C GLN A 265 10.63 8.14 -13.65
N PHE A 266 11.07 6.89 -13.53
CA PHE A 266 11.89 6.26 -14.57
C PHE A 266 11.15 6.04 -15.90
N LEU A 267 9.82 6.15 -15.93
CA LEU A 267 9.03 6.07 -17.17
C LEU A 267 9.23 7.30 -18.07
N ILE A 268 9.61 8.45 -17.48
CA ILE A 268 9.95 9.65 -18.25
C ILE A 268 11.23 9.37 -19.04
N ASP A 269 11.20 9.65 -20.34
CA ASP A 269 12.27 9.41 -21.33
C ASP A 269 12.62 7.93 -21.55
N TYR A 270 11.85 7.00 -20.96
CA TYR A 270 12.15 5.59 -21.10
C TYR A 270 11.82 5.05 -22.50
N GLN A 271 12.76 4.27 -23.03
CA GLN A 271 12.62 3.55 -24.31
C GLN A 271 12.52 2.06 -24.03
N LEU A 272 11.37 1.46 -24.33
CA LEU A 272 11.20 0.01 -24.27
C LEU A 272 11.66 -0.60 -25.58
N THR A 273 12.62 -1.51 -25.52
CA THR A 273 13.05 -2.31 -26.68
C THR A 273 12.17 -3.56 -26.76
N ASP A 274 11.49 -3.76 -27.88
CA ASP A 274 10.67 -4.94 -28.12
C ASP A 274 11.51 -6.18 -28.51
N GLU A 275 10.86 -7.32 -28.70
CA GLU A 275 11.51 -8.57 -29.07
C GLU A 275 12.21 -8.53 -30.44
N ASN A 276 11.88 -7.57 -31.30
CA ASN A 276 12.48 -7.35 -32.62
C ASN A 276 13.66 -6.35 -32.55
N GLY A 277 13.97 -5.82 -31.36
CA GLY A 277 15.01 -4.83 -31.16
C GLY A 277 14.60 -3.40 -31.54
N VAL A 278 13.31 -3.12 -31.69
CA VAL A 278 12.79 -1.78 -31.97
C VAL A 278 12.52 -1.04 -30.66
N ASN A 279 12.95 0.21 -30.60
CA ASN A 279 12.73 1.08 -29.44
C ASN A 279 11.42 1.84 -29.55
N HIS A 280 10.63 1.77 -28.48
CA HIS A 280 9.34 2.45 -28.33
C HIS A 280 9.38 3.42 -27.15
N THR A 281 9.10 4.70 -27.41
CA THR A 281 9.02 5.71 -26.32
C THR A 281 7.77 5.46 -25.50
N VAL A 282 7.92 5.22 -24.20
CA VAL A 282 6.79 4.85 -23.31
C VAL A 282 5.85 6.03 -23.12
N THR A 283 6.36 7.24 -22.92
CA THR A 283 5.56 8.40 -22.52
C THR A 283 5.87 9.64 -23.38
N PRO A 284 5.64 9.60 -24.71
CA PRO A 284 6.04 10.69 -25.60
C PRO A 284 5.39 12.03 -25.28
N PHE A 285 4.12 12.05 -24.85
CA PHE A 285 3.43 13.28 -24.48
C PHE A 285 3.96 13.84 -23.15
N LEU A 286 4.04 13.01 -22.10
CA LEU A 286 4.57 13.44 -20.81
C LEU A 286 6.02 13.87 -20.90
N ASN A 287 6.86 13.21 -21.73
CA ASN A 287 8.23 13.66 -22.00
C ASN A 287 8.24 15.08 -22.59
N SER A 288 7.41 15.34 -23.60
CA SER A 288 7.31 16.67 -24.21
C SER A 288 6.85 17.75 -23.23
N LEU A 289 5.93 17.38 -22.33
CA LEU A 289 5.44 18.27 -21.27
C LEU A 289 6.53 18.51 -20.22
N TYR A 290 7.21 17.44 -19.80
CA TYR A 290 8.25 17.45 -18.76
C TYR A 290 9.44 18.35 -19.13
N HIS A 291 9.85 18.35 -20.39
CA HIS A 291 10.93 19.17 -20.92
C HIS A 291 10.47 20.53 -21.46
N GLY A 292 9.15 20.79 -21.44
CA GLY A 292 8.58 22.02 -22.00
C GLY A 292 8.96 23.27 -21.23
N GLU A 293 9.25 24.37 -21.95
CA GLU A 293 9.60 25.69 -21.37
C GLU A 293 8.50 26.28 -20.47
N SER A 294 7.25 25.81 -20.63
CA SER A 294 6.11 26.22 -19.81
C SER A 294 5.88 25.30 -18.61
N THR A 295 6.78 24.38 -18.31
CA THR A 295 6.62 23.38 -17.25
C THR A 295 7.77 23.45 -16.24
N TYR A 296 7.41 23.54 -14.98
CA TYR A 296 8.33 23.37 -13.86
C TYR A 296 8.29 21.91 -13.45
N SER A 297 9.36 21.17 -13.77
CA SER A 297 9.47 19.71 -13.56
C SER A 297 10.47 19.40 -12.46
N PHE A 298 10.24 18.32 -11.72
CA PHE A 298 11.11 17.88 -10.62
C PHE A 298 11.51 16.42 -10.84
N ASP A 299 12.81 16.15 -10.84
CA ASP A 299 13.35 14.80 -11.09
C ASP A 299 13.71 14.03 -9.81
N ASN A 300 13.76 14.72 -8.67
CA ASN A 300 14.04 14.14 -7.36
C ASN A 300 12.85 14.31 -6.41
N PHE A 301 11.65 14.03 -6.90
CA PHE A 301 10.43 14.08 -6.13
C PHE A 301 10.03 12.68 -5.67
N PHE A 302 9.94 12.48 -4.35
CA PHE A 302 9.65 11.18 -3.75
C PHE A 302 8.20 11.09 -3.27
N HIS A 303 7.54 9.97 -3.56
CA HIS A 303 6.26 9.70 -2.90
C HIS A 303 6.48 9.38 -1.42
N GLN A 304 5.46 9.63 -0.61
CA GLN A 304 5.51 9.39 0.84
C GLN A 304 4.26 8.66 1.32
N VAL A 305 3.69 7.84 0.46
CA VAL A 305 2.52 7.05 0.79
C VAL A 305 2.89 5.85 1.65
N LYS A 306 1.93 5.36 2.40
CA LYS A 306 1.98 4.15 3.21
C LYS A 306 0.86 3.18 2.77
N ALA A 307 0.13 2.62 3.72
CA ALA A 307 -0.94 1.66 3.45
C ALA A 307 -2.13 2.24 2.66
N GLY A 308 -2.33 3.55 2.69
CA GLY A 308 -3.41 4.23 1.97
C GLY A 308 -3.15 4.46 0.48
N LYS A 309 -1.92 4.23 -0.02
CA LYS A 309 -1.58 4.36 -1.46
C LYS A 309 -2.11 5.68 -2.05
N THR A 310 -2.96 5.62 -3.08
CA THR A 310 -3.56 6.80 -3.70
C THR A 310 -4.25 7.73 -2.68
N SER A 311 -4.97 7.18 -1.69
CA SER A 311 -5.63 8.01 -0.66
C SER A 311 -4.64 8.72 0.28
N ASP A 312 -3.45 8.16 0.51
CA ASP A 312 -2.38 8.85 1.23
C ASP A 312 -1.76 9.96 0.37
N ALA A 313 -1.61 9.72 -0.94
CA ALA A 313 -1.18 10.74 -1.88
C ALA A 313 -2.16 11.91 -1.91
N GLU A 314 -3.46 11.63 -1.94
CA GLU A 314 -4.51 12.63 -1.84
C GLU A 314 -4.42 13.41 -0.52
N THR A 315 -4.23 12.72 0.60
CA THR A 315 -4.07 13.35 1.92
C THR A 315 -2.91 14.34 1.94
N LEU A 316 -1.74 13.94 1.41
CA LEU A 316 -0.57 14.80 1.35
C LEU A 316 -0.81 16.05 0.48
N MET A 317 -1.35 15.85 -0.71
CA MET A 317 -1.52 16.91 -1.69
C MET A 317 -2.60 17.93 -1.30
N GLU A 318 -3.67 17.49 -0.64
CA GLU A 318 -4.77 18.36 -0.21
C GLU A 318 -4.51 19.08 1.12
N ASN A 319 -3.80 18.44 2.05
CA ASN A 319 -3.69 18.92 3.42
C ASN A 319 -2.25 19.14 3.89
N SER A 320 -1.22 18.79 3.10
CA SER A 320 0.19 18.73 3.52
C SER A 320 0.40 17.85 4.78
N LEU A 321 -0.41 16.80 4.93
CA LEU A 321 -0.35 15.84 6.02
C LEU A 321 0.14 14.48 5.53
N PHE A 322 1.05 13.87 6.25
CA PHE A 322 1.51 12.51 5.97
C PHE A 322 0.40 11.48 6.22
N GLY A 323 0.43 10.39 5.46
CA GLY A 323 -0.41 9.22 5.71
C GLY A 323 -0.21 8.66 7.12
N LEU A 324 -1.25 8.05 7.67
CA LEU A 324 -1.22 7.45 9.00
C LEU A 324 -0.18 6.33 9.10
N ASN A 325 0.36 6.12 10.29
CA ASN A 325 1.28 5.01 10.52
C ASN A 325 0.63 3.63 10.33
N GLN A 326 -0.70 3.54 10.48
CA GLN A 326 -1.48 2.32 10.35
C GLN A 326 -2.77 2.58 9.61
N GLY A 327 -2.99 1.88 8.47
CA GLY A 327 -4.15 2.06 7.60
C GLY A 327 -4.18 3.42 6.89
N ALA A 328 -5.30 3.78 6.30
CA ALA A 328 -5.48 5.02 5.55
C ALA A 328 -6.30 6.05 6.34
N LEU A 329 -5.96 7.34 6.20
CA LEU A 329 -6.71 8.44 6.80
C LEU A 329 -8.16 8.43 6.31
N PHE A 330 -8.39 8.23 5.03
CA PHE A 330 -9.72 8.25 4.42
C PHE A 330 -10.68 7.26 5.07
N THR A 331 -10.21 6.03 5.34
CA THR A 331 -11.06 4.98 5.94
C THR A 331 -11.22 5.12 7.46
N GLN A 332 -10.28 5.74 8.16
CA GLN A 332 -10.30 5.84 9.61
C GLN A 332 -10.87 7.15 10.14
N LEU A 333 -10.53 8.25 9.48
CA LEU A 333 -10.77 9.60 9.97
C LEU A 333 -11.51 10.49 8.96
N GLY A 334 -11.59 10.11 7.68
CA GLY A 334 -12.07 10.93 6.60
C GLY A 334 -13.51 11.43 6.79
N ASP A 335 -14.37 10.61 7.39
CA ASP A 335 -15.77 10.96 7.69
C ASP A 335 -16.01 11.45 9.13
N LYS A 336 -14.93 11.65 9.91
CA LYS A 336 -15.02 11.98 11.35
C LYS A 336 -14.39 13.32 11.71
N ASN A 337 -13.68 13.93 10.77
CA ASN A 337 -12.96 15.18 11.01
C ASN A 337 -13.28 16.18 9.89
N THR A 338 -13.16 17.46 10.20
CA THR A 338 -13.12 18.53 9.22
C THR A 338 -11.68 18.87 8.90
N PHE A 339 -11.37 19.04 7.63
CA PHE A 339 -10.01 19.31 7.15
C PHE A 339 -9.91 20.72 6.58
N GLU A 340 -8.83 21.41 6.88
CA GLU A 340 -8.40 22.62 6.18
C GLU A 340 -7.62 22.21 4.92
N ALA A 341 -8.35 21.81 3.89
CA ALA A 341 -7.79 21.30 2.63
C ALA A 341 -7.80 22.36 1.52
N ALA A 342 -7.04 22.12 0.46
CA ALA A 342 -6.90 23.04 -0.67
C ALA A 342 -8.26 23.49 -1.26
N PRO A 343 -9.22 22.59 -1.56
CA PRO A 343 -10.52 23.01 -2.11
C PRO A 343 -11.29 23.94 -1.16
N ASN A 344 -11.29 23.64 0.13
CA ASN A 344 -11.96 24.47 1.12
C ASN A 344 -11.34 25.88 1.22
N ILE A 345 -10.00 25.94 1.26
CA ILE A 345 -9.26 27.21 1.33
C ILE A 345 -9.51 28.05 0.06
N LEU A 346 -9.40 27.44 -1.12
CA LEU A 346 -9.61 28.12 -2.40
C LEU A 346 -11.05 28.64 -2.56
N ASN A 347 -12.04 27.85 -2.15
CA ASN A 347 -13.42 28.28 -2.15
C ASN A 347 -13.62 29.52 -1.26
N GLN A 348 -13.20 29.43 0.02
CA GLN A 348 -13.41 30.51 1.01
C GLN A 348 -12.63 31.79 0.70
N LYS A 349 -11.41 31.65 0.17
CA LYS A 349 -10.50 32.81 -0.02
C LYS A 349 -10.57 33.41 -1.42
N ALA A 350 -10.86 32.59 -2.44
CA ALA A 350 -10.77 33.01 -3.83
C ALA A 350 -12.02 32.66 -4.67
N GLY A 351 -13.06 32.08 -4.06
CA GLY A 351 -14.33 31.80 -4.74
C GLY A 351 -14.25 30.68 -5.79
N TYR A 352 -13.31 29.76 -5.65
CA TYR A 352 -13.18 28.62 -6.55
C TYR A 352 -14.33 27.63 -6.34
N THR A 353 -14.82 27.09 -7.44
CA THR A 353 -15.65 25.87 -7.42
C THR A 353 -14.72 24.65 -7.48
N SER A 354 -15.00 23.64 -6.68
CA SER A 354 -14.12 22.46 -6.59
C SER A 354 -14.82 21.17 -6.98
N ALA A 355 -14.15 20.32 -7.76
CA ALA A 355 -14.69 19.06 -8.23
C ALA A 355 -13.62 17.95 -8.25
N VAL A 356 -14.04 16.72 -7.91
CA VAL A 356 -13.25 15.51 -8.13
C VAL A 356 -13.90 14.66 -9.22
N PHE A 357 -13.06 14.09 -10.08
CA PHE A 357 -13.44 13.19 -11.17
C PHE A 357 -12.73 11.86 -10.97
N HIS A 358 -13.49 10.75 -10.96
CA HIS A 358 -12.93 9.41 -10.78
C HIS A 358 -13.85 8.32 -11.34
N GLY A 359 -13.36 7.55 -12.27
CA GLY A 359 -14.13 6.50 -12.96
C GLY A 359 -14.46 5.26 -12.13
N HIS A 360 -14.34 5.30 -10.80
CA HIS A 360 -14.65 4.20 -9.89
C HIS A 360 -15.80 4.56 -8.93
N SER A 361 -16.30 3.56 -8.19
CA SER A 361 -17.39 3.76 -7.22
C SER A 361 -17.02 4.75 -6.11
N ALA A 362 -17.97 5.62 -5.75
CA ALA A 362 -17.78 6.65 -4.75
C ALA A 362 -17.36 6.13 -3.36
N SER A 363 -17.82 4.94 -2.99
CA SER A 363 -17.53 4.34 -1.69
C SER A 363 -16.10 3.77 -1.54
N PHE A 364 -15.40 3.55 -2.65
CA PHE A 364 -14.03 3.05 -2.62
C PHE A 364 -13.11 4.05 -1.89
N TRP A 365 -12.33 3.58 -0.92
CA TRP A 365 -11.58 4.43 0.02
C TRP A 365 -12.45 5.40 0.86
N ASN A 366 -13.77 5.17 0.97
CA ASN A 366 -14.69 6.09 1.69
C ASN A 366 -14.69 7.53 1.12
N ARG A 367 -14.43 7.65 -0.21
CA ARG A 367 -14.30 8.95 -0.89
C ARG A 367 -15.57 9.78 -0.86
N ASP A 368 -16.74 9.13 -1.01
CA ASP A 368 -18.06 9.77 -0.96
C ASP A 368 -18.31 10.62 0.29
N LYS A 369 -17.71 10.22 1.40
CA LYS A 369 -17.77 10.95 2.67
C LYS A 369 -16.57 11.87 2.86
N THR A 370 -15.37 11.37 2.60
CA THR A 370 -14.13 12.10 2.84
C THR A 370 -14.06 13.39 2.02
N TYR A 371 -14.45 13.39 0.75
CA TYR A 371 -14.39 14.60 -0.07
C TYR A 371 -15.30 15.73 0.44
N LYS A 372 -16.44 15.40 1.03
CA LYS A 372 -17.30 16.39 1.70
C LYS A 372 -16.58 17.06 2.89
N HIS A 373 -15.82 16.28 3.64
CA HIS A 373 -15.05 16.78 4.78
C HIS A 373 -13.77 17.52 4.37
N LEU A 374 -13.24 17.27 3.16
CA LEU A 374 -12.17 18.04 2.54
C LEU A 374 -12.67 19.35 1.90
N GLY A 375 -13.99 19.52 1.76
CA GLY A 375 -14.62 20.74 1.24
C GLY A 375 -14.76 20.78 -0.28
N PHE A 376 -14.78 19.64 -0.98
CA PHE A 376 -15.13 19.58 -2.39
C PHE A 376 -16.63 19.81 -2.60
N ASP A 377 -16.98 20.63 -3.58
CA ASP A 377 -18.36 20.93 -3.94
C ASP A 377 -19.01 19.77 -4.72
N TYR A 378 -18.24 19.11 -5.60
CA TYR A 378 -18.74 18.05 -6.47
C TYR A 378 -17.80 16.83 -6.47
N PHE A 379 -18.41 15.65 -6.60
CA PHE A 379 -17.70 14.40 -6.86
C PHE A 379 -18.39 13.63 -7.96
N PHE A 380 -17.75 13.55 -9.13
CA PHE A 380 -18.20 12.80 -10.29
C PHE A 380 -17.56 11.42 -10.26
N ASP A 381 -18.25 10.46 -9.67
CA ASP A 381 -17.85 9.05 -9.57
C ASP A 381 -18.38 8.23 -10.75
N SER A 382 -18.15 6.92 -10.76
CA SER A 382 -18.56 6.02 -11.85
C SER A 382 -20.06 6.09 -12.22
N SER A 383 -20.93 6.57 -11.34
CA SER A 383 -22.36 6.70 -11.63
C SER A 383 -22.70 7.85 -12.60
N TYR A 384 -21.75 8.74 -12.85
CA TYR A 384 -21.88 9.85 -13.81
C TYR A 384 -21.41 9.50 -15.22
N TYR A 385 -20.85 8.28 -15.42
CA TYR A 385 -20.24 7.85 -16.67
C TYR A 385 -20.95 6.63 -17.24
N ASP A 386 -20.83 6.43 -18.56
CA ASP A 386 -21.29 5.21 -19.24
C ASP A 386 -20.23 4.10 -19.08
N VAL A 387 -20.26 3.46 -17.92
CA VAL A 387 -19.33 2.38 -17.57
C VAL A 387 -19.90 1.04 -18.01
N ASN A 388 -19.13 0.29 -18.78
CA ASN A 388 -19.49 -1.04 -19.26
C ASN A 388 -18.25 -1.95 -19.33
N ASP A 389 -18.44 -3.23 -19.66
CA ASP A 389 -17.35 -4.23 -19.65
C ASP A 389 -16.26 -3.96 -20.70
N ASP A 390 -16.57 -3.22 -21.78
CA ASP A 390 -15.61 -2.92 -22.85
C ASP A 390 -14.70 -1.74 -22.50
N ASN A 391 -15.16 -0.84 -21.63
CA ASN A 391 -14.45 0.41 -21.29
C ASN A 391 -13.99 0.49 -19.83
N SER A 392 -14.08 -0.61 -19.09
CA SER A 392 -13.73 -0.64 -17.67
C SER A 392 -13.08 -1.96 -17.25
N PHE A 393 -12.48 -1.95 -16.08
CA PHE A 393 -11.94 -3.11 -15.40
C PHE A 393 -12.21 -2.99 -13.89
N GLN A 394 -11.70 -3.94 -13.09
CA GLN A 394 -12.03 -4.02 -11.65
C GLN A 394 -11.84 -2.72 -10.84
N TYR A 395 -10.96 -1.82 -11.29
CA TYR A 395 -10.66 -0.54 -10.59
C TYR A 395 -11.36 0.67 -11.18
N GLY A 396 -12.19 0.50 -12.20
CA GLY A 396 -13.00 1.55 -12.77
C GLY A 396 -12.89 1.69 -14.29
N MET A 397 -13.36 2.82 -14.80
CA MET A 397 -13.36 3.14 -16.22
C MET A 397 -11.95 3.46 -16.71
N HIS A 398 -11.58 2.95 -17.90
CA HIS A 398 -10.30 3.27 -18.54
C HIS A 398 -10.14 4.78 -18.79
N ASP A 399 -8.89 5.29 -18.72
CA ASP A 399 -8.63 6.74 -18.67
C ASP A 399 -9.06 7.49 -19.92
N LYS A 400 -8.95 6.92 -21.14
CA LYS A 400 -9.43 7.59 -22.37
C LYS A 400 -10.94 7.91 -22.30
N PRO A 401 -11.84 6.92 -22.18
CA PRO A 401 -13.27 7.21 -22.06
C PRO A 401 -13.61 7.98 -20.78
N PHE A 402 -12.90 7.78 -19.68
CA PHE A 402 -13.09 8.54 -18.44
C PHE A 402 -12.82 10.04 -18.65
N LEU A 403 -11.66 10.41 -19.16
CA LEU A 403 -11.29 11.81 -19.40
C LEU A 403 -12.19 12.43 -20.47
N SER A 404 -12.48 11.69 -21.55
CA SER A 404 -13.39 12.14 -22.60
C SER A 404 -14.79 12.44 -22.11
N GLN A 405 -15.37 11.59 -21.24
CA GLN A 405 -16.70 11.83 -20.68
C GLN A 405 -16.68 12.87 -19.55
N SER A 406 -15.57 13.09 -18.89
CA SER A 406 -15.46 14.10 -17.81
C SER A 406 -15.57 15.53 -18.33
N VAL A 407 -15.19 15.79 -19.57
CA VAL A 407 -15.15 17.17 -20.12
C VAL A 407 -16.51 17.86 -20.12
N GLN A 408 -17.59 17.11 -20.32
CA GLN A 408 -18.95 17.66 -20.27
C GLN A 408 -19.29 18.27 -18.91
N TYR A 409 -18.78 17.69 -17.81
CA TYR A 409 -18.98 18.24 -16.47
C TYR A 409 -17.99 19.37 -16.18
N LEU A 410 -16.75 19.25 -16.65
CA LEU A 410 -15.69 20.25 -16.47
C LEU A 410 -16.07 21.59 -17.11
N GLU A 411 -16.66 21.57 -18.33
CA GLU A 411 -17.10 22.78 -19.04
C GLU A 411 -18.22 23.55 -18.32
N HIS A 412 -18.99 22.87 -17.49
CA HIS A 412 -20.09 23.47 -16.74
C HIS A 412 -19.69 23.97 -15.34
N LEU A 413 -18.45 23.74 -14.90
CA LEU A 413 -17.97 24.27 -13.64
C LEU A 413 -17.83 25.80 -13.72
N GLN A 414 -18.28 26.48 -12.67
CA GLN A 414 -18.02 27.91 -12.53
C GLN A 414 -16.53 28.17 -12.40
N GLN A 415 -15.99 29.07 -13.22
CA GLN A 415 -14.59 29.49 -13.17
C GLN A 415 -14.39 30.67 -12.19
N PRO A 416 -13.25 30.74 -11.47
CA PRO A 416 -12.17 29.76 -11.50
C PRO A 416 -12.57 28.46 -10.77
N PHE A 417 -12.07 27.32 -11.25
CA PHE A 417 -12.32 26.03 -10.62
C PHE A 417 -11.03 25.31 -10.21
N TYR A 418 -11.16 24.42 -9.23
CA TYR A 418 -10.17 23.43 -8.82
C TYR A 418 -10.73 22.05 -9.17
N ALA A 419 -10.21 21.44 -10.24
CA ALA A 419 -10.66 20.16 -10.75
C ALA A 419 -9.58 19.09 -10.56
N LYS A 420 -9.89 18.02 -9.83
CA LYS A 420 -8.99 16.90 -9.57
C LYS A 420 -9.42 15.67 -10.34
N PHE A 421 -8.51 15.08 -11.11
CA PHE A 421 -8.68 13.85 -11.87
C PHE A 421 -7.84 12.73 -11.26
N ILE A 422 -8.44 11.57 -11.02
CA ILE A 422 -7.76 10.39 -10.51
C ILE A 422 -7.84 9.31 -11.58
N THR A 423 -6.72 9.04 -12.24
CA THR A 423 -6.59 8.03 -13.30
C THR A 423 -6.52 6.62 -12.71
N VAL A 424 -6.76 5.59 -13.50
CA VAL A 424 -6.78 4.20 -13.03
C VAL A 424 -6.16 3.19 -14.00
N SER A 425 -6.01 3.50 -15.30
CA SER A 425 -5.60 2.50 -16.30
C SER A 425 -4.22 1.91 -16.03
N ASN A 426 -3.32 2.68 -15.41
CA ASN A 426 -2.00 2.21 -15.01
C ASN A 426 -1.99 1.59 -13.60
N HIS A 427 -3.07 0.90 -13.20
CA HIS A 427 -3.17 0.23 -11.90
C HIS A 427 -2.73 -1.24 -11.99
N TYR A 428 -2.05 -1.71 -10.92
CA TYR A 428 -1.76 -3.13 -10.74
C TYR A 428 -3.02 -3.99 -10.95
N PRO A 429 -2.96 -5.13 -11.64
CA PRO A 429 -1.77 -5.88 -12.08
C PRO A 429 -1.27 -5.56 -13.49
N TYR A 430 -1.62 -4.43 -14.10
CA TYR A 430 -1.21 -3.97 -15.44
C TYR A 430 -1.59 -4.93 -16.57
N SER A 431 -2.73 -5.58 -16.44
CA SER A 431 -3.17 -6.62 -17.38
C SER A 431 -4.30 -6.18 -18.32
N SER A 432 -4.70 -4.90 -18.23
CA SER A 432 -5.85 -4.37 -18.98
C SER A 432 -5.63 -4.39 -20.50
N PHE A 433 -4.39 -4.22 -20.95
CA PHE A 433 -4.04 -4.12 -22.39
C PHE A 433 -3.16 -5.29 -22.80
N LYS A 434 -3.76 -6.48 -22.94
CA LYS A 434 -3.04 -7.72 -23.27
C LYS A 434 -2.50 -7.80 -24.69
N ASN A 435 -3.13 -7.12 -25.66
CA ASN A 435 -2.83 -7.19 -27.08
C ASN A 435 -3.24 -5.89 -27.79
N ASP A 436 -2.61 -4.76 -27.43
CA ASP A 436 -2.52 -3.64 -28.35
C ASP A 436 -3.81 -2.98 -28.81
N GLU A 437 -4.72 -2.57 -27.96
CA GLU A 437 -5.72 -1.60 -28.42
C GLU A 437 -5.04 -0.33 -28.99
N ASP A 438 -3.83 -0.01 -28.51
CA ASP A 438 -3.02 1.11 -28.97
C ASP A 438 -1.68 0.71 -29.64
N GLY A 439 -1.41 -0.60 -29.82
CA GLY A 439 -0.20 -1.08 -30.50
C GLY A 439 1.10 -0.93 -29.72
N PHE A 440 1.09 -0.70 -28.39
CA PHE A 440 2.32 -0.59 -27.60
C PHE A 440 2.79 -1.97 -27.12
N PRO A 441 4.09 -2.36 -27.33
CA PRO A 441 4.59 -3.68 -27.00
C PRO A 441 4.67 -3.91 -25.47
N LEU A 442 4.51 -5.18 -25.06
CA LEU A 442 4.80 -5.61 -23.71
C LEU A 442 6.32 -5.81 -23.53
N ALA A 443 6.82 -5.60 -22.32
CA ALA A 443 8.18 -6.02 -22.00
C ALA A 443 8.28 -7.55 -21.94
N THR A 444 9.50 -8.08 -22.00
CA THR A 444 9.76 -9.53 -22.12
C THR A 444 10.54 -10.08 -20.95
N THR A 445 10.14 -9.74 -19.72
CA THR A 445 10.71 -10.32 -18.50
C THR A 445 9.96 -11.61 -18.10
N LYS A 446 10.40 -12.26 -17.04
CA LYS A 446 9.70 -13.40 -16.44
C LYS A 446 8.47 -13.00 -15.61
N ASP A 447 8.29 -11.72 -15.31
CA ASP A 447 7.20 -11.20 -14.49
C ASP A 447 6.16 -10.47 -15.38
N GLU A 448 4.98 -11.07 -15.53
CA GLU A 448 3.89 -10.53 -16.35
C GLU A 448 3.42 -9.14 -15.86
N THR A 449 3.56 -8.84 -14.56
CA THR A 449 3.24 -7.53 -13.98
C THR A 449 4.16 -6.45 -14.54
N ILE A 450 5.47 -6.72 -14.59
CA ILE A 450 6.46 -5.81 -15.18
C ILE A 450 6.18 -5.65 -16.68
N ASN A 451 5.87 -6.75 -17.36
CA ASN A 451 5.67 -6.73 -18.81
C ASN A 451 4.51 -5.82 -19.23
N GLY A 452 3.41 -5.80 -18.47
CA GLY A 452 2.25 -4.96 -18.75
C GLY A 452 2.40 -3.50 -18.33
N TYR A 453 3.29 -3.19 -17.43
CA TYR A 453 3.40 -1.86 -16.82
C TYR A 453 3.69 -0.75 -17.83
N PHE A 454 4.53 -1.01 -18.82
CA PHE A 454 4.90 -0.02 -19.84
C PHE A 454 3.75 0.26 -20.82
N ALA A 455 2.98 -0.76 -21.17
CA ALA A 455 1.82 -0.61 -22.06
C ALA A 455 0.71 0.19 -21.37
N THR A 456 0.43 -0.07 -20.08
CA THR A 456 -0.57 0.70 -19.33
C THR A 456 -0.14 2.14 -19.11
N ALA A 457 1.16 2.39 -18.90
CA ALA A 457 1.72 3.75 -18.79
C ALA A 457 1.63 4.52 -20.13
N ASN A 458 1.87 3.86 -21.26
CA ASN A 458 1.70 4.46 -22.59
C ASN A 458 0.23 4.79 -22.89
N TYR A 459 -0.70 3.91 -22.50
CA TYR A 459 -2.12 4.19 -22.62
C TYR A 459 -2.55 5.43 -21.84
N LEU A 460 -2.08 5.57 -20.59
CA LEU A 460 -2.31 6.77 -19.77
C LEU A 460 -1.72 8.02 -20.44
N ASP A 461 -0.49 7.95 -20.97
CA ASP A 461 0.15 9.05 -21.69
C ASP A 461 -0.69 9.52 -22.88
N THR A 462 -1.21 8.59 -23.66
CA THR A 462 -2.08 8.88 -24.80
C THR A 462 -3.40 9.51 -24.36
N ALA A 463 -4.03 8.99 -23.29
CA ALA A 463 -5.25 9.55 -22.73
C ALA A 463 -5.06 11.01 -22.27
N LEU A 464 -3.92 11.30 -21.65
CA LEU A 464 -3.58 12.66 -21.24
C LEU A 464 -3.36 13.58 -22.44
N LYS A 465 -2.69 13.09 -23.50
CA LYS A 465 -2.52 13.87 -24.72
C LYS A 465 -3.87 14.28 -25.30
N GLU A 466 -4.80 13.34 -25.44
CA GLU A 466 -6.16 13.61 -25.95
C GLU A 466 -6.89 14.62 -25.06
N PHE A 467 -6.77 14.52 -23.74
CA PHE A 467 -7.35 15.47 -22.80
C PHE A 467 -6.75 16.88 -22.94
N PHE A 468 -5.45 17.01 -23.09
CA PHE A 468 -4.79 18.30 -23.30
C PHE A 468 -5.15 18.92 -24.65
N ASP A 469 -5.30 18.12 -25.71
CA ASP A 469 -5.74 18.58 -27.01
C ASP A 469 -7.18 19.14 -26.93
N TYR A 470 -8.05 18.46 -26.18
CA TYR A 470 -9.38 18.96 -25.87
C TYR A 470 -9.35 20.28 -25.07
N MET A 471 -8.53 20.37 -24.02
CA MET A 471 -8.39 21.60 -23.23
C MET A 471 -7.94 22.81 -24.08
N LYS A 472 -7.08 22.57 -25.08
CA LYS A 472 -6.70 23.58 -26.06
C LYS A 472 -7.85 23.97 -26.98
N ALA A 473 -8.56 22.99 -27.52
CA ALA A 473 -9.69 23.22 -28.43
C ALA A 473 -10.85 23.96 -27.76
N SER A 474 -11.12 23.71 -26.47
CA SER A 474 -12.17 24.39 -25.70
C SER A 474 -11.78 25.79 -25.20
N GLY A 475 -10.50 26.18 -25.34
CA GLY A 475 -9.98 27.44 -24.80
C GLY A 475 -9.83 27.46 -23.28
N LEU A 476 -9.94 26.31 -22.61
CA LEU A 476 -9.67 26.17 -21.17
C LEU A 476 -8.16 26.09 -20.87
N TYR A 477 -7.34 25.64 -21.82
CA TYR A 477 -5.92 25.44 -21.64
C TYR A 477 -5.20 26.72 -21.15
N ASP A 478 -5.35 27.84 -21.85
CA ASP A 478 -4.69 29.09 -21.50
C ASP A 478 -5.21 29.74 -20.21
N LYS A 479 -6.39 29.32 -19.77
CA LYS A 479 -7.03 29.77 -18.53
C LYS A 479 -6.72 28.87 -17.33
N SER A 480 -5.94 27.82 -17.52
CA SER A 480 -5.67 26.80 -16.50
C SER A 480 -4.19 26.67 -16.21
N ILE A 481 -3.88 26.19 -15.02
CA ILE A 481 -2.62 25.55 -14.68
C ILE A 481 -2.86 24.05 -14.51
N PHE A 482 -1.87 23.24 -14.85
CA PHE A 482 -1.97 21.80 -14.75
C PHE A 482 -0.90 21.29 -13.79
N VAL A 483 -1.32 20.53 -12.78
CA VAL A 483 -0.44 19.89 -11.83
C VAL A 483 -0.54 18.39 -12.01
N LEU A 484 0.54 17.77 -12.47
CA LEU A 484 0.60 16.33 -12.70
C LEU A 484 1.62 15.69 -11.77
N TYR A 485 1.28 14.58 -11.16
CA TYR A 485 2.21 13.86 -10.31
C TYR A 485 1.89 12.37 -10.24
N GLY A 486 2.92 11.53 -10.20
CA GLY A 486 2.75 10.12 -9.87
C GLY A 486 2.29 9.99 -8.42
N ASP A 487 1.24 9.21 -8.17
CA ASP A 487 0.69 9.09 -6.81
C ASP A 487 1.51 8.15 -5.91
N HIS A 488 2.05 7.07 -6.45
CA HIS A 488 2.98 6.17 -5.77
C HIS A 488 3.77 5.29 -6.78
N TYR A 489 4.59 4.38 -6.25
CA TYR A 489 5.30 3.41 -7.08
C TYR A 489 4.33 2.43 -7.75
N GLY A 490 4.67 2.01 -8.97
CA GLY A 490 3.95 0.98 -9.71
C GLY A 490 4.51 -0.42 -9.46
N ILE A 491 5.82 -0.56 -9.60
CA ILE A 491 6.50 -1.85 -9.39
C ILE A 491 6.91 -1.97 -7.92
N SER A 492 6.45 -3.03 -7.25
CA SER A 492 6.78 -3.28 -5.85
C SER A 492 8.24 -3.69 -5.65
N ASN A 493 8.81 -3.39 -4.48
CA ASN A 493 10.20 -3.69 -4.15
C ASN A 493 10.57 -5.16 -4.34
N THR A 494 9.61 -6.08 -4.20
CA THR A 494 9.83 -7.52 -4.41
C THR A 494 10.12 -7.88 -5.86
N ARG A 495 9.77 -7.01 -6.82
CA ARG A 495 9.97 -7.18 -8.26
C ARG A 495 11.14 -6.37 -8.83
N ASN A 496 11.74 -5.47 -8.06
CA ASN A 496 12.75 -4.55 -8.56
C ASN A 496 13.97 -5.24 -9.17
N LYS A 497 14.38 -6.40 -8.65
CA LYS A 497 15.50 -7.18 -9.22
C LYS A 497 15.18 -7.71 -10.62
N GLU A 498 13.93 -8.07 -10.90
CA GLU A 498 13.50 -8.49 -12.24
C GLU A 498 13.41 -7.30 -13.20
N LEU A 499 13.01 -6.13 -12.69
CA LEU A 499 13.02 -4.87 -13.44
C LEU A 499 14.44 -4.39 -13.77
N ALA A 500 15.45 -4.77 -12.99
CA ALA A 500 16.83 -4.24 -13.09
C ALA A 500 17.41 -4.33 -14.52
N SER A 501 17.19 -5.43 -15.21
CA SER A 501 17.69 -5.64 -16.57
C SER A 501 17.13 -4.64 -17.57
N LEU A 502 15.86 -4.25 -17.44
CA LEU A 502 15.21 -3.24 -18.26
C LEU A 502 15.76 -1.83 -17.96
N LEU A 503 16.27 -1.61 -16.75
CA LEU A 503 16.93 -0.36 -16.35
C LEU A 503 18.44 -0.36 -16.61
N GLY A 504 18.97 -1.33 -17.37
CA GLY A 504 20.39 -1.44 -17.72
C GLY A 504 21.28 -1.81 -16.55
N LYS A 505 20.75 -2.47 -15.52
CA LYS A 505 21.47 -2.90 -14.32
C LYS A 505 21.40 -4.41 -14.13
N ASP A 506 22.48 -5.00 -13.63
CA ASP A 506 22.49 -6.40 -13.24
C ASP A 506 21.70 -6.60 -11.92
N SER A 507 20.85 -7.62 -11.89
CA SER A 507 20.03 -7.97 -10.72
C SER A 507 20.85 -8.29 -9.47
N ASP A 508 22.06 -8.86 -9.65
CA ASP A 508 22.96 -9.19 -8.54
C ASP A 508 23.64 -7.96 -7.94
N SER A 509 23.72 -6.86 -8.70
CA SER A 509 24.26 -5.57 -8.25
C SER A 509 23.19 -4.62 -7.69
N TRP A 510 21.93 -5.07 -7.62
CA TRP A 510 20.80 -4.25 -7.13
C TRP A 510 20.90 -4.02 -5.62
N THR A 511 20.82 -2.76 -5.20
CA THR A 511 21.02 -2.31 -3.82
C THR A 511 19.78 -1.65 -3.22
N ASP A 512 19.80 -1.38 -1.90
CA ASP A 512 18.76 -0.59 -1.23
C ASP A 512 18.69 0.85 -1.74
N PHE A 513 19.81 1.40 -2.22
CA PHE A 513 19.82 2.69 -2.88
C PHE A 513 19.00 2.67 -4.18
N ASP A 514 19.08 1.61 -4.97
CA ASP A 514 18.27 1.46 -6.18
C ASP A 514 16.79 1.35 -5.85
N ASN A 515 16.44 0.61 -4.79
CA ASN A 515 15.07 0.58 -4.28
C ASN A 515 14.58 1.97 -3.88
N ALA A 516 15.42 2.77 -3.20
CA ALA A 516 15.08 4.14 -2.85
C ALA A 516 14.91 5.04 -4.08
N GLN A 517 15.74 4.88 -5.11
CA GLN A 517 15.61 5.64 -6.36
C GLN A 517 14.30 5.34 -7.11
N LEU A 518 13.78 4.11 -7.02
CA LEU A 518 12.49 3.75 -7.61
C LEU A 518 11.27 4.30 -6.82
N GLN A 519 11.47 4.93 -5.66
CA GLN A 519 10.41 5.64 -4.96
C GLN A 519 10.16 7.06 -5.53
N ARG A 520 10.94 7.48 -6.53
CA ARG A 520 10.70 8.73 -7.23
C ARG A 520 9.49 8.63 -8.15
N VAL A 521 8.71 9.70 -8.16
CA VAL A 521 7.55 9.89 -9.05
C VAL A 521 7.71 11.23 -9.77
N PRO A 522 7.21 11.39 -11.01
CA PRO A 522 7.26 12.69 -11.67
C PRO A 522 6.36 13.69 -10.95
N PHE A 523 6.82 14.91 -10.90
CA PHE A 523 6.03 16.05 -10.46
C PHE A 523 6.24 17.22 -11.42
N MET A 524 5.14 17.74 -11.96
CA MET A 524 5.13 18.79 -12.97
C MET A 524 4.07 19.84 -12.64
N ILE A 525 4.43 21.10 -12.78
CA ILE A 525 3.48 22.23 -12.78
C ILE A 525 3.60 22.90 -14.15
N HIS A 526 2.58 22.71 -14.99
CA HIS A 526 2.52 23.31 -16.30
C HIS A 526 1.68 24.58 -16.28
N VAL A 527 2.29 25.70 -16.67
CA VAL A 527 1.67 27.02 -16.66
C VAL A 527 1.72 27.60 -18.08
N PRO A 528 0.64 27.41 -18.87
CA PRO A 528 0.59 27.92 -20.24
C PRO A 528 0.94 29.41 -20.33
N GLY A 529 1.81 29.74 -21.30
CA GLY A 529 2.26 31.11 -21.54
C GLY A 529 3.51 31.57 -20.75
N THR A 530 4.01 30.74 -19.81
CA THR A 530 5.34 30.99 -19.22
C THR A 530 6.46 30.39 -20.08
N THR A 531 7.66 31.00 -20.00
CA THR A 531 8.88 30.53 -20.68
C THR A 531 10.02 30.27 -19.69
N ASN A 532 9.72 30.31 -18.40
CA ASN A 532 10.71 30.20 -17.33
C ASN A 532 10.70 28.80 -16.66
N GLY A 533 10.06 27.83 -17.28
CA GLY A 533 10.03 26.45 -16.82
C GLY A 533 11.40 25.78 -16.97
N GLY A 534 11.48 24.55 -16.53
CA GLY A 534 12.68 23.72 -16.59
C GLY A 534 12.68 22.65 -15.51
N ILE A 535 13.72 21.82 -15.52
CA ILE A 535 13.87 20.73 -14.57
C ILE A 535 14.59 21.22 -13.32
N ASN A 536 13.97 21.02 -12.17
CA ASN A 536 14.56 21.29 -10.86
C ASN A 536 15.10 19.98 -10.26
N HIS A 537 16.38 19.97 -9.94
CA HIS A 537 17.10 18.81 -9.37
C HIS A 537 17.09 18.77 -7.84
N THR A 538 16.42 19.72 -7.19
CA THR A 538 16.33 19.74 -5.73
C THR A 538 15.46 18.56 -5.26
N THR A 539 15.95 17.83 -4.25
CA THR A 539 15.15 16.79 -3.62
C THR A 539 13.94 17.43 -2.94
N ALA A 540 12.78 17.00 -3.33
CA ALA A 540 11.51 17.49 -2.81
C ALA A 540 10.55 16.33 -2.53
N ASP A 541 9.57 16.60 -1.71
CA ASP A 541 8.46 15.70 -1.44
C ASP A 541 7.14 16.48 -1.39
N ARG A 542 6.04 15.77 -1.30
CA ARG A 542 4.69 16.34 -1.34
C ARG A 542 4.36 17.25 -0.15
N SER A 543 5.04 17.09 0.98
CA SER A 543 4.81 17.93 2.16
C SER A 543 5.29 19.37 1.98
N MET A 544 6.20 19.61 1.02
CA MET A 544 6.74 20.93 0.69
C MET A 544 5.83 21.75 -0.24
N LEU A 545 4.75 21.18 -0.75
CA LEU A 545 3.94 21.77 -1.80
C LEU A 545 2.67 22.43 -1.25
N SER A 546 2.81 23.64 -0.77
CA SER A 546 1.68 24.56 -0.70
C SER A 546 1.52 25.26 -2.05
N LEU A 547 0.88 24.57 -3.02
CA LEU A 547 0.43 25.14 -4.31
C LEU A 547 -0.43 26.40 -4.12
N LEU A 548 -1.02 26.55 -2.96
CA LEU A 548 -1.80 27.73 -2.58
C LEU A 548 -1.01 29.03 -2.73
N CYS A 549 0.31 29.01 -2.49
CA CYS A 549 1.16 30.20 -2.66
C CYS A 549 1.27 30.67 -4.13
N CYS A 550 1.07 29.76 -5.11
CA CYS A 550 1.09 30.13 -6.53
C CYS A 550 -0.22 30.77 -7.00
N ILE A 551 -1.30 30.59 -6.27
CA ILE A 551 -2.67 31.01 -6.61
C ILE A 551 -3.01 32.35 -5.96
N TYR A 552 -2.46 32.63 -4.80
CA TYR A 552 -2.62 33.89 -4.07
C TYR A 552 -1.69 34.95 -4.58
#